data_d4236bb398102ce3abe699cdeaa2acc3
#
_entry.id   d4236bb398102ce3abe699cdeaa2acc3
#
_cell.length_a   1.000
_cell.length_b   1.000
_cell.length_c   1.000
_cell.angle_alpha   90.00
_cell.angle_beta   90.00
_cell.angle_gamma   90.00
#
_symmetry.space_group_name_H-M   'P 1'
#
loop_
_entity.id
_entity.type
_entity.pdbx_description
1 polymer ?
#
loop_
_entity_poly.entity_id
_entity_poly.type
_entity_poly.pdbx_seq_one_letter_code
_entity_poly.pdbx_strand_id
1 'polypeptide(L)'
;MSRRIGLIGRKLGMTRLFGDGGAHIPVTVVDVAGNVVVGQRNQERDGYVAVQMGYGAAKPKNVSQPERMRFAKANVEPRKRLKEFRVEEDGLVDVGAEVTAEHFLVGQLVDVTGETIGKGFAGGMKRHGFKGLRATHGVSVSHRSLGSTGNSQDPGKVWKGKKMAGQMGAKQRTTQHLEVVRVDAERGLVMIKGAVPGAEGGYLYIRDAVRRPMPDGAPMPAAIKQDAAPVADEAPTSDQAAEPAADNTEKGEA
;
A
#
# COMPACT_ATOMS: atom_id res chain seq x y z
N MET A 1 -1.48 8.56 -16.74
CA MET A 1 -0.91 8.51 -15.39
C MET A 1 -2.07 8.37 -14.43
N SER A 2 -1.87 8.02 -13.17
CA SER A 2 -2.95 8.03 -12.19
C SER A 2 -3.23 9.48 -11.78
N ARG A 3 -4.52 9.86 -11.67
CA ARG A 3 -4.88 11.21 -11.23
C ARG A 3 -4.59 11.44 -9.75
N ARG A 4 -4.64 10.39 -8.95
CA ARG A 4 -4.41 10.48 -7.51
C ARG A 4 -3.39 9.46 -7.02
N ILE A 5 -2.97 9.62 -5.77
CA ILE A 5 -1.98 8.77 -5.12
C ILE A 5 -2.48 7.34 -4.94
N GLY A 6 -1.52 6.41 -4.75
CA GLY A 6 -1.81 5.07 -4.27
C GLY A 6 -1.43 4.93 -2.80
N LEU A 7 -1.86 3.84 -2.17
CA LEU A 7 -1.51 3.50 -0.79
C LEU A 7 -0.55 2.31 -0.73
N ILE A 8 0.26 2.31 0.31
CA ILE A 8 1.07 1.16 0.69
C ILE A 8 0.28 0.37 1.71
N GLY A 9 0.12 -0.92 1.48
CA GLY A 9 -0.57 -1.79 2.41
C GLY A 9 0.28 -2.99 2.83
N ARG A 10 -0.15 -3.67 3.89
CA ARG A 10 0.39 -4.94 4.33
C ARG A 10 -0.69 -6.01 4.23
N LYS A 11 -0.40 -7.10 3.53
CA LYS A 11 -1.31 -8.24 3.43
C LYS A 11 -1.42 -8.91 4.79
N LEU A 12 -2.62 -8.96 5.36
CA LEU A 12 -2.89 -9.67 6.61
C LEU A 12 -3.20 -11.14 6.36
N GLY A 13 -3.98 -11.43 5.32
CA GLY A 13 -4.37 -12.78 4.98
C GLY A 13 -5.53 -12.78 3.99
N MET A 14 -6.15 -13.94 3.83
CA MET A 14 -7.36 -14.11 3.02
C MET A 14 -8.48 -14.68 3.86
N THR A 15 -9.69 -14.21 3.61
CA THR A 15 -10.93 -14.71 4.20
C THR A 15 -12.03 -14.73 3.17
N ARG A 16 -13.25 -14.97 3.58
CA ARG A 16 -14.44 -14.91 2.75
C ARG A 16 -15.51 -14.06 3.43
N LEU A 17 -16.23 -13.33 2.62
CA LEU A 17 -17.42 -12.62 3.01
C LEU A 17 -18.63 -13.31 2.38
N PHE A 18 -19.77 -13.24 3.06
CA PHE A 18 -21.02 -13.68 2.50
C PHE A 18 -21.71 -12.47 1.87
N GLY A 19 -22.00 -12.58 0.60
CA GLY A 19 -22.78 -11.59 -0.13
C GLY A 19 -24.27 -11.89 -0.04
N ASP A 20 -25.06 -10.96 -0.56
CA ASP A 20 -26.52 -11.12 -0.68
C ASP A 20 -26.83 -12.39 -1.49
N GLY A 21 -27.79 -13.17 -1.02
CA GLY A 21 -28.12 -14.46 -1.63
C GLY A 21 -27.19 -15.63 -1.28
N GLY A 22 -26.33 -15.51 -0.25
CA GLY A 22 -25.47 -16.60 0.23
C GLY A 22 -24.23 -16.88 -0.61
N ALA A 23 -23.89 -16.01 -1.55
CA ALA A 23 -22.69 -16.15 -2.35
C ALA A 23 -21.41 -15.94 -1.50
N HIS A 24 -20.43 -16.85 -1.63
CA HIS A 24 -19.13 -16.72 -0.97
C HIS A 24 -18.19 -15.87 -1.80
N ILE A 25 -17.79 -14.73 -1.28
CA ILE A 25 -16.86 -13.81 -1.92
C ILE A 25 -15.48 -13.97 -1.25
N PRO A 26 -14.47 -14.55 -1.93
CA PRO A 26 -13.12 -14.62 -1.40
C PRO A 26 -12.53 -13.22 -1.38
N VAL A 27 -11.97 -12.81 -0.25
CA VAL A 27 -11.34 -11.49 -0.10
C VAL A 27 -9.96 -11.60 0.52
N THR A 28 -9.08 -10.70 0.10
CA THR A 28 -7.80 -10.45 0.75
C THR A 28 -7.94 -9.22 1.63
N VAL A 29 -7.54 -9.33 2.89
CA VAL A 29 -7.54 -8.23 3.85
C VAL A 29 -6.16 -7.56 3.82
N VAL A 30 -6.16 -6.25 3.60
CA VAL A 30 -4.95 -5.42 3.52
C VAL A 30 -5.06 -4.30 4.54
N ASP A 31 -4.05 -4.19 5.39
CA ASP A 31 -3.88 -3.08 6.33
C ASP A 31 -3.20 -1.92 5.60
N VAL A 32 -3.84 -0.76 5.60
CA VAL A 32 -3.35 0.49 5.00
C VAL A 32 -3.23 1.61 6.01
N ALA A 33 -3.36 1.31 7.32
CA ALA A 33 -3.27 2.32 8.37
C ALA A 33 -1.90 2.99 8.41
N GLY A 34 -1.87 4.29 8.71
CA GLY A 34 -0.62 5.05 8.91
C GLY A 34 0.19 5.29 7.64
N ASN A 35 -0.48 5.46 6.50
CA ASN A 35 0.14 5.99 5.29
C ASN A 35 0.33 7.50 5.41
N VAL A 36 1.56 7.98 5.32
CA VAL A 36 1.91 9.40 5.46
C VAL A 36 2.69 9.87 4.25
N VAL A 37 2.42 11.09 3.81
CA VAL A 37 3.19 11.75 2.76
C VAL A 37 4.53 12.22 3.31
N VAL A 38 5.63 11.70 2.76
CA VAL A 38 7.00 12.03 3.20
C VAL A 38 7.65 13.08 2.31
N GLY A 39 7.19 13.21 1.08
CA GLY A 39 7.75 14.18 0.16
C GLY A 39 6.98 14.25 -1.15
N GLN A 40 7.21 15.34 -1.86
CA GLN A 40 6.66 15.62 -3.19
C GLN A 40 7.80 15.72 -4.20
N ARG A 41 7.51 15.36 -5.45
CA ARG A 41 8.35 15.57 -6.62
C ARG A 41 7.64 16.53 -7.57
N ASN A 42 8.35 17.55 -8.01
CA ASN A 42 7.83 18.58 -8.90
C ASN A 42 8.56 18.54 -10.23
N GLN A 43 7.83 18.94 -11.29
CA GLN A 43 8.36 18.94 -12.66
C GLN A 43 9.65 19.78 -12.79
N GLU A 44 9.70 20.95 -12.16
CA GLU A 44 10.84 21.88 -12.27
C GLU A 44 12.14 21.33 -11.70
N ARG A 45 12.07 20.67 -10.54
CA ARG A 45 13.25 20.17 -9.83
C ARG A 45 13.62 18.76 -10.21
N ASP A 46 12.62 17.87 -10.32
CA ASP A 46 12.84 16.43 -10.44
C ASP A 46 12.52 15.90 -11.85
N GLY A 47 11.91 16.72 -12.73
CA GLY A 47 11.53 16.35 -14.10
C GLY A 47 10.28 15.46 -14.20
N TYR A 48 9.57 15.28 -13.09
CA TYR A 48 8.29 14.56 -13.03
C TYR A 48 7.52 14.90 -11.76
N VAL A 49 6.22 14.65 -11.80
CA VAL A 49 5.31 14.87 -10.64
C VAL A 49 5.04 13.54 -9.96
N ALA A 50 5.25 13.48 -8.64
CA ALA A 50 4.97 12.30 -7.83
C ALA A 50 4.85 12.66 -6.35
N VAL A 51 4.15 11.79 -5.60
CA VAL A 51 4.06 11.85 -4.15
C VAL A 51 4.77 10.64 -3.56
N GLN A 52 5.66 10.88 -2.59
CA GLN A 52 6.36 9.84 -1.85
C GLN A 52 5.59 9.49 -0.59
N MET A 53 5.03 8.29 -0.55
CA MET A 53 4.32 7.74 0.59
C MET A 53 5.23 6.93 1.49
N GLY A 54 5.00 7.04 2.81
CA GLY A 54 5.65 6.25 3.83
C GLY A 54 4.64 5.38 4.60
N TYR A 55 5.01 4.13 4.90
CA TYR A 55 4.17 3.18 5.62
C TYR A 55 4.95 2.39 6.67
N GLY A 56 4.30 2.13 7.80
CA GLY A 56 4.81 1.32 8.90
C GLY A 56 5.94 2.02 9.67
N ALA A 57 5.87 2.01 10.99
CA ALA A 57 6.88 2.62 11.85
C ALA A 57 8.24 1.91 11.74
N ALA A 58 9.32 2.68 11.68
CA ALA A 58 10.68 2.19 11.72
C ALA A 58 11.39 2.65 13.00
N LYS A 59 12.17 1.76 13.60
CA LYS A 59 12.98 2.14 14.76
C LYS A 59 14.08 3.11 14.30
N PRO A 60 14.24 4.30 14.92
CA PRO A 60 15.20 5.32 14.47
C PRO A 60 16.65 4.83 14.37
N LYS A 61 17.04 3.89 15.22
CA LYS A 61 18.39 3.28 15.19
C LYS A 61 18.69 2.48 13.92
N ASN A 62 17.65 1.99 13.24
CA ASN A 62 17.80 1.16 12.04
C ASN A 62 17.68 1.96 10.74
N VAL A 63 17.47 3.27 10.84
CA VAL A 63 17.31 4.17 9.68
C VAL A 63 18.63 4.88 9.43
N SER A 64 19.06 4.92 8.18
CA SER A 64 20.29 5.61 7.76
C SER A 64 20.20 7.11 8.04
N GLN A 65 21.36 7.77 8.24
CA GLN A 65 21.38 9.21 8.53
C GLN A 65 20.73 10.05 7.43
N PRO A 66 20.98 9.81 6.11
CA PRO A 66 20.30 10.57 5.06
C PRO A 66 18.78 10.42 5.09
N GLU A 67 18.28 9.23 5.39
CA GLU A 67 16.82 9.00 5.51
C GLU A 67 16.24 9.69 6.74
N ARG A 68 16.94 9.64 7.91
CA ARG A 68 16.52 10.38 9.11
C ARG A 68 16.39 11.86 8.84
N MET A 69 17.38 12.45 8.16
CA MET A 69 17.34 13.87 7.78
C MET A 69 16.17 14.21 6.86
N ARG A 70 15.81 13.28 5.95
CA ARG A 70 14.63 13.45 5.08
C ARG A 70 13.35 13.45 5.89
N PHE A 71 13.16 12.49 6.80
CA PHE A 71 12.00 12.44 7.67
C PHE A 71 11.91 13.66 8.59
N ALA A 72 13.04 14.12 9.13
CA ALA A 72 13.09 15.32 9.95
C ALA A 72 12.67 16.58 9.18
N LYS A 73 13.10 16.73 7.91
CA LYS A 73 12.64 17.84 7.05
C LYS A 73 11.15 17.80 6.76
N ALA A 74 10.57 16.62 6.72
CA ALA A 74 9.15 16.40 6.48
C ALA A 74 8.30 16.48 7.76
N ASN A 75 8.91 16.63 8.95
CA ASN A 75 8.27 16.52 10.26
C ASN A 75 7.46 15.21 10.42
N VAL A 76 7.98 14.12 9.87
CA VAL A 76 7.34 12.80 9.88
C VAL A 76 8.21 11.80 10.62
N GLU A 77 7.61 10.94 11.40
CA GLU A 77 8.32 9.81 12.01
C GLU A 77 8.92 8.88 10.95
N PRO A 78 10.08 8.25 11.24
CA PRO A 78 10.69 7.31 10.32
C PRO A 78 9.73 6.17 9.92
N ARG A 79 9.58 5.97 8.60
CA ARG A 79 8.73 4.92 8.03
C ARG A 79 9.57 3.79 7.44
N LYS A 80 9.06 2.56 7.55
CA LYS A 80 9.78 1.34 7.14
C LYS A 80 9.80 1.15 5.63
N ARG A 81 8.75 1.53 4.94
CA ARG A 81 8.62 1.42 3.49
C ARG A 81 8.27 2.77 2.89
N LEU A 82 9.00 3.09 1.85
CA LEU A 82 8.77 4.28 1.03
C LEU A 82 8.45 3.85 -0.39
N LYS A 83 7.48 4.51 -1.01
CA LYS A 83 7.13 4.31 -2.41
C LYS A 83 6.68 5.62 -3.02
N GLU A 84 7.16 5.90 -4.22
CA GLU A 84 6.69 7.03 -5.01
C GLU A 84 5.55 6.58 -5.93
N PHE A 85 4.49 7.39 -5.94
CA PHE A 85 3.37 7.26 -6.85
C PHE A 85 3.37 8.48 -7.77
N ARG A 86 3.51 8.22 -9.07
CA ARG A 86 3.38 9.27 -10.08
C ARG A 86 1.93 9.69 -10.20
N VAL A 87 1.69 10.98 -10.07
CA VAL A 87 0.37 11.59 -10.12
C VAL A 87 0.35 12.73 -11.12
N GLU A 88 -0.82 13.21 -11.49
CA GLU A 88 -1.01 14.48 -12.17
C GLU A 88 -0.85 15.62 -11.16
N GLU A 89 -0.69 16.84 -11.61
CA GLU A 89 -0.47 18.01 -10.73
C GLU A 89 -1.61 18.20 -9.74
N ASP A 90 -2.84 17.93 -10.14
CA ASP A 90 -4.04 17.98 -9.29
C ASP A 90 -4.07 16.92 -8.18
N GLY A 91 -3.22 15.90 -8.30
CA GLY A 91 -3.10 14.80 -7.34
C GLY A 91 -2.02 15.00 -6.28
N LEU A 92 -1.40 16.19 -6.20
CA LEU A 92 -0.42 16.49 -5.17
C LEU A 92 -1.10 16.62 -3.80
N VAL A 93 -0.45 16.04 -2.78
CA VAL A 93 -0.89 16.05 -1.39
C VAL A 93 0.23 16.57 -0.51
N ASP A 94 -0.08 17.41 0.46
CA ASP A 94 0.88 18.07 1.32
C ASP A 94 1.74 17.08 2.13
N VAL A 95 2.99 17.47 2.36
CA VAL A 95 3.95 16.68 3.13
C VAL A 95 3.48 16.64 4.60
N GLY A 96 3.51 15.46 5.19
CA GLY A 96 3.02 15.22 6.55
C GLY A 96 1.55 14.76 6.62
N ALA A 97 0.77 14.92 5.55
CA ALA A 97 -0.63 14.46 5.54
C ALA A 97 -0.73 12.95 5.70
N GLU A 98 -1.62 12.50 6.57
CA GLU A 98 -1.97 11.08 6.75
C GLU A 98 -3.17 10.74 5.88
N VAL A 99 -3.06 9.66 5.10
CA VAL A 99 -4.12 9.20 4.19
C VAL A 99 -4.81 7.98 4.78
N THR A 100 -6.14 8.03 4.83
CA THR A 100 -7.00 6.99 5.42
C THR A 100 -7.41 5.92 4.40
N ALA A 101 -8.00 4.82 4.91
CA ALA A 101 -8.54 3.75 4.07
C ALA A 101 -9.73 4.22 3.20
N GLU A 102 -10.43 5.28 3.60
CA GLU A 102 -11.55 5.89 2.85
C GLU A 102 -11.12 6.47 1.49
N HIS A 103 -9.81 6.49 1.23
CA HIS A 103 -9.27 6.81 -0.08
C HIS A 103 -9.85 5.90 -1.18
N PHE A 104 -10.16 4.66 -0.87
CA PHE A 104 -10.80 3.72 -1.79
C PHE A 104 -12.28 3.56 -1.47
N LEU A 105 -13.12 3.61 -2.51
CA LEU A 105 -14.56 3.39 -2.41
C LEU A 105 -14.92 1.91 -2.56
N VAL A 106 -16.02 1.50 -1.94
CA VAL A 106 -16.61 0.18 -2.17
C VAL A 106 -17.08 0.06 -3.62
N GLY A 107 -16.80 -1.07 -4.27
CA GLY A 107 -17.09 -1.31 -5.69
C GLY A 107 -16.01 -0.75 -6.64
N GLN A 108 -15.07 0.04 -6.15
CA GLN A 108 -13.97 0.57 -6.96
C GLN A 108 -13.06 -0.56 -7.46
N LEU A 109 -12.55 -0.41 -8.69
CA LEU A 109 -11.52 -1.29 -9.24
C LEU A 109 -10.12 -0.72 -8.95
N VAL A 110 -9.24 -1.58 -8.44
CA VAL A 110 -7.87 -1.23 -8.09
C VAL A 110 -6.86 -2.18 -8.72
N ASP A 111 -5.65 -1.68 -8.95
CA ASP A 111 -4.49 -2.46 -9.36
C ASP A 111 -3.58 -2.67 -8.14
N VAL A 112 -3.31 -3.93 -7.80
CA VAL A 112 -2.48 -4.29 -6.65
C VAL A 112 -1.16 -4.87 -7.11
N THR A 113 -0.07 -4.24 -6.71
CA THR A 113 1.29 -4.64 -7.00
C THR A 113 1.96 -5.18 -5.74
N GLY A 114 2.57 -6.34 -5.83
CA GLY A 114 3.31 -6.95 -4.72
C GLY A 114 4.43 -7.85 -5.20
N GLU A 115 5.26 -8.29 -4.28
CA GLU A 115 6.31 -9.26 -4.54
C GLU A 115 5.78 -10.68 -4.33
N THR A 116 5.89 -11.53 -5.36
CA THR A 116 5.40 -12.90 -5.29
C THR A 116 6.26 -13.77 -4.39
N ILE A 117 5.66 -14.81 -3.81
CA ILE A 117 6.37 -15.78 -2.98
C ILE A 117 7.51 -16.41 -3.79
N GLY A 118 8.72 -16.40 -3.24
CA GLY A 118 9.89 -17.03 -3.84
C GLY A 118 9.76 -18.56 -3.82
N LYS A 119 10.13 -19.21 -4.93
CA LYS A 119 10.14 -20.67 -5.08
C LYS A 119 11.55 -21.21 -5.36
N GLY A 120 12.57 -20.37 -5.16
CA GLY A 120 13.96 -20.70 -5.39
C GLY A 120 14.29 -21.00 -6.87
N PHE A 121 15.38 -21.72 -7.10
CA PHE A 121 15.75 -22.18 -8.44
C PHE A 121 14.79 -23.27 -8.89
N ALA A 122 14.16 -23.10 -10.03
CA ALA A 122 13.18 -24.02 -10.57
C ALA A 122 13.58 -24.48 -11.97
N GLY A 123 13.45 -25.78 -12.23
CA GLY A 123 13.66 -26.38 -13.55
C GLY A 123 12.64 -25.91 -14.58
N GLY A 124 12.91 -26.20 -15.86
CA GLY A 124 12.06 -25.80 -16.99
C GLY A 124 10.62 -26.29 -16.87
N MET A 125 10.40 -27.48 -16.32
CA MET A 125 9.06 -28.03 -16.11
C MET A 125 8.24 -27.18 -15.13
N LYS A 126 8.79 -26.88 -13.95
CA LYS A 126 8.09 -26.09 -12.91
C LYS A 126 7.95 -24.62 -13.30
N ARG A 127 9.00 -24.04 -13.92
CA ARG A 127 9.05 -22.60 -14.21
C ARG A 127 8.25 -22.21 -15.46
N HIS A 128 8.25 -23.08 -16.48
CA HIS A 128 7.69 -22.78 -17.81
C HIS A 128 6.67 -23.80 -18.31
N GLY A 129 6.40 -24.88 -17.56
CA GLY A 129 5.44 -25.89 -17.95
C GLY A 129 5.96 -26.85 -19.06
N PHE A 130 7.26 -27.05 -19.18
CA PHE A 130 7.82 -27.99 -20.14
C PHE A 130 7.44 -29.42 -19.79
N LYS A 131 7.19 -30.24 -20.82
CA LYS A 131 6.75 -31.62 -20.64
C LYS A 131 7.88 -32.56 -20.17
N GLY A 132 9.15 -32.20 -20.42
CA GLY A 132 10.30 -33.09 -20.19
C GLY A 132 10.47 -34.10 -21.31
N LEU A 133 11.26 -35.15 -21.05
CA LEU A 133 11.47 -36.26 -21.96
C LEU A 133 10.68 -37.51 -21.53
N ARG A 134 10.60 -38.51 -22.40
CA ARG A 134 9.90 -39.75 -22.11
C ARG A 134 10.51 -40.47 -20.89
N ALA A 135 9.69 -41.20 -20.16
CA ALA A 135 10.13 -42.01 -19.03
C ALA A 135 10.60 -43.42 -19.48
N THR A 136 10.39 -43.78 -20.76
CA THR A 136 10.66 -45.08 -21.39
C THR A 136 11.54 -44.89 -22.64
N HIS A 137 11.78 -45.98 -23.40
CA HIS A 137 12.57 -45.99 -24.64
C HIS A 137 14.02 -45.56 -24.43
N GLY A 138 14.68 -46.07 -23.38
CA GLY A 138 16.11 -45.90 -23.16
C GLY A 138 16.53 -44.50 -22.64
N VAL A 139 15.60 -43.63 -22.34
CA VAL A 139 15.93 -42.33 -21.71
C VAL A 139 16.42 -42.58 -20.30
N SER A 140 17.66 -42.18 -20.00
CA SER A 140 18.27 -42.25 -18.68
C SER A 140 18.52 -40.88 -18.13
N VAL A 141 18.27 -40.66 -16.84
CA VAL A 141 18.58 -39.45 -16.04
C VAL A 141 17.92 -38.17 -16.51
N SER A 142 17.72 -37.94 -17.81
CA SER A 142 17.31 -36.68 -18.44
C SER A 142 15.78 -36.44 -18.49
N HIS A 143 14.99 -37.18 -17.71
CA HIS A 143 13.51 -37.14 -17.78
C HIS A 143 12.91 -35.73 -17.59
N ARG A 144 13.55 -34.89 -16.82
CA ARG A 144 13.08 -33.53 -16.50
C ARG A 144 13.88 -32.42 -17.17
N SER A 145 14.69 -32.76 -18.17
CA SER A 145 15.55 -31.80 -18.88
C SER A 145 14.74 -30.87 -19.80
N LEU A 146 15.39 -29.78 -20.19
CA LEU A 146 14.82 -28.75 -21.04
C LEU A 146 14.60 -29.22 -22.50
N GLY A 147 15.40 -30.17 -22.96
CA GLY A 147 15.53 -30.54 -24.36
C GLY A 147 16.53 -29.66 -25.10
N SER A 148 16.38 -29.52 -26.40
CA SER A 148 17.27 -28.71 -27.23
C SER A 148 17.19 -27.23 -26.87
N THR A 149 18.33 -26.55 -26.84
CA THR A 149 18.44 -25.11 -26.60
C THR A 149 18.57 -24.29 -27.89
N GLY A 150 18.81 -24.94 -29.03
CA GLY A 150 18.95 -24.28 -30.31
C GLY A 150 19.45 -25.21 -31.39
N ASN A 151 19.79 -24.67 -32.53
CA ASN A 151 20.39 -25.35 -33.66
C ASN A 151 21.93 -25.40 -33.52
N SER A 152 22.61 -26.05 -34.47
CA SER A 152 24.07 -26.22 -34.49
C SER A 152 24.78 -24.91 -34.95
N GLN A 153 25.25 -24.92 -36.19
CA GLN A 153 26.09 -23.84 -36.76
C GLN A 153 25.36 -22.52 -36.90
N ASP A 154 24.14 -22.53 -37.46
CA ASP A 154 23.29 -21.36 -37.54
C ASP A 154 22.16 -21.44 -36.52
N PRO A 155 22.01 -20.44 -35.63
CA PRO A 155 22.69 -19.13 -35.53
C PRO A 155 23.98 -19.16 -34.69
N GLY A 156 24.53 -20.29 -34.28
CA GLY A 156 25.72 -20.43 -33.44
C GLY A 156 25.58 -19.88 -32.03
N LYS A 157 24.37 -19.54 -31.60
CA LYS A 157 24.07 -18.97 -30.31
C LYS A 157 22.68 -19.38 -29.83
N VAL A 158 22.45 -19.31 -28.53
CA VAL A 158 21.12 -19.41 -27.94
C VAL A 158 20.41 -18.06 -28.03
N TRP A 159 19.21 -18.03 -28.57
CA TRP A 159 18.42 -16.82 -28.69
C TRP A 159 18.11 -16.17 -27.35
N LYS A 160 18.14 -14.83 -27.30
CA LYS A 160 17.72 -14.09 -26.12
C LYS A 160 16.25 -14.43 -25.78
N GLY A 161 15.95 -14.53 -24.47
CA GLY A 161 14.59 -14.90 -24.01
C GLY A 161 14.25 -16.40 -24.06
N LYS A 162 15.19 -17.27 -24.48
CA LYS A 162 14.99 -18.73 -24.40
C LYS A 162 14.62 -19.14 -22.97
N LYS A 163 13.49 -19.82 -22.83
CA LYS A 163 12.98 -20.29 -21.53
C LYS A 163 13.89 -21.36 -20.96
N MET A 164 14.51 -21.10 -19.81
CA MET A 164 15.44 -21.98 -19.12
C MET A 164 15.11 -22.06 -17.63
N ALA A 165 15.75 -23.01 -16.93
CA ALA A 165 15.74 -23.08 -15.48
C ALA A 165 16.28 -21.77 -14.87
N GLY A 166 15.88 -21.45 -13.65
CA GLY A 166 16.31 -20.25 -12.93
C GLY A 166 15.40 -19.90 -11.78
N GLN A 167 15.65 -18.74 -11.17
CA GLN A 167 14.84 -18.23 -10.06
C GLN A 167 13.37 -18.08 -10.47
N MET A 168 12.48 -18.65 -9.66
CA MET A 168 11.02 -18.55 -9.79
C MET A 168 10.45 -17.86 -8.56
N GLY A 169 9.50 -16.95 -8.77
CA GLY A 169 8.96 -16.08 -7.71
C GLY A 169 9.95 -15.01 -7.27
N ALA A 170 9.68 -14.36 -6.12
CA ALA A 170 10.40 -13.19 -5.62
C ALA A 170 10.54 -12.10 -6.69
N LYS A 171 9.45 -11.86 -7.41
CA LYS A 171 9.36 -10.84 -8.47
C LYS A 171 8.14 -9.98 -8.26
N GLN A 172 8.28 -8.70 -8.54
CA GLN A 172 7.16 -7.78 -8.54
C GLN A 172 6.16 -8.17 -9.63
N ARG A 173 4.89 -8.27 -9.24
CA ARG A 173 3.75 -8.56 -10.11
C ARG A 173 2.58 -7.68 -9.74
N THR A 174 1.81 -7.29 -10.73
CA THR A 174 0.59 -6.50 -10.56
C THR A 174 -0.60 -7.34 -10.97
N THR A 175 -1.57 -7.47 -10.09
CA THR A 175 -2.90 -7.99 -10.42
C THR A 175 -3.81 -6.79 -10.65
N GLN A 176 -4.40 -6.72 -11.84
CA GLN A 176 -5.22 -5.60 -12.27
C GLN A 176 -6.71 -5.86 -12.06
N HIS A 177 -7.48 -4.77 -11.93
CA HIS A 177 -8.95 -4.80 -11.90
C HIS A 177 -9.53 -5.64 -10.75
N LEU A 178 -8.96 -5.53 -9.57
CA LEU A 178 -9.53 -6.13 -8.37
C LEU A 178 -10.57 -5.19 -7.77
N GLU A 179 -11.72 -5.72 -7.39
CA GLU A 179 -12.83 -4.99 -6.80
C GLU A 179 -12.61 -4.81 -5.29
N VAL A 180 -12.82 -3.59 -4.77
CA VAL A 180 -12.85 -3.31 -3.34
C VAL A 180 -14.25 -3.66 -2.83
N VAL A 181 -14.34 -4.67 -1.95
CA VAL A 181 -15.61 -5.17 -1.43
C VAL A 181 -16.05 -4.40 -0.19
N ARG A 182 -15.10 -4.08 0.68
CA ARG A 182 -15.37 -3.38 1.94
C ARG A 182 -14.17 -2.56 2.37
N VAL A 183 -14.44 -1.41 2.96
CA VAL A 183 -13.46 -0.54 3.61
C VAL A 183 -13.85 -0.39 5.07
N ASP A 184 -12.89 -0.54 5.98
CA ASP A 184 -13.03 -0.31 7.41
C ASP A 184 -12.11 0.85 7.77
N ALA A 185 -12.69 2.03 7.91
CA ALA A 185 -11.95 3.26 8.17
C ALA A 185 -11.32 3.27 9.57
N GLU A 186 -12.03 2.75 10.60
CA GLU A 186 -11.57 2.75 11.99
C GLU A 186 -10.31 1.91 12.17
N ARG A 187 -10.27 0.75 11.53
CA ARG A 187 -9.13 -0.19 11.59
C ARG A 187 -8.11 0.04 10.48
N GLY A 188 -8.41 0.90 9.50
CA GLY A 188 -7.55 1.13 8.35
C GLY A 188 -7.42 -0.11 7.44
N LEU A 189 -8.50 -0.90 7.28
CA LEU A 189 -8.49 -2.12 6.48
C LEU A 189 -9.23 -1.95 5.16
N VAL A 190 -8.64 -2.50 4.11
CA VAL A 190 -9.28 -2.61 2.79
C VAL A 190 -9.41 -4.07 2.42
N MET A 191 -10.63 -4.50 2.09
CA MET A 191 -10.94 -5.87 1.67
C MET A 191 -11.11 -5.91 0.16
N ILE A 192 -10.20 -6.62 -0.51
CA ILE A 192 -10.11 -6.70 -1.97
C ILE A 192 -10.54 -8.09 -2.41
N LYS A 193 -11.45 -8.17 -3.38
CA LYS A 193 -11.96 -9.42 -3.95
C LYS A 193 -10.86 -10.20 -4.66
N GLY A 194 -10.72 -11.46 -4.29
CA GLY A 194 -9.78 -12.38 -4.92
C GLY A 194 -8.39 -12.37 -4.31
N ALA A 195 -7.43 -12.93 -5.06
CA ALA A 195 -6.06 -13.10 -4.61
C ALA A 195 -5.17 -11.93 -5.03
N VAL A 196 -4.30 -11.50 -4.12
CA VAL A 196 -3.25 -10.51 -4.39
C VAL A 196 -1.87 -11.17 -4.31
N PRO A 197 -0.85 -10.67 -5.03
CA PRO A 197 0.48 -11.24 -5.03
C PRO A 197 1.15 -11.13 -3.66
N GLY A 198 1.97 -12.11 -3.31
CA GLY A 198 2.78 -12.10 -2.11
C GLY A 198 2.26 -12.97 -0.95
N ALA A 199 3.15 -13.19 0.02
CA ALA A 199 2.87 -13.90 1.26
C ALA A 199 2.10 -13.01 2.25
N GLU A 200 1.56 -13.62 3.30
CA GLU A 200 1.06 -12.90 4.47
C GLU A 200 2.17 -12.07 5.10
N GLY A 201 1.84 -10.88 5.57
CA GLY A 201 2.82 -9.90 6.06
C GLY A 201 3.61 -9.16 4.97
N GLY A 202 3.42 -9.52 3.69
CA GLY A 202 4.07 -8.86 2.55
C GLY A 202 3.50 -7.46 2.28
N TYR A 203 4.35 -6.57 1.75
CA TYR A 203 3.93 -5.23 1.37
C TYR A 203 3.29 -5.21 -0.01
N LEU A 204 2.24 -4.41 -0.14
CA LEU A 204 1.46 -4.22 -1.35
C LEU A 204 1.41 -2.74 -1.69
N TYR A 205 1.31 -2.44 -2.97
CA TYR A 205 1.07 -1.10 -3.49
C TYR A 205 -0.26 -1.12 -4.22
N ILE A 206 -1.23 -0.38 -3.69
CA ILE A 206 -2.59 -0.31 -4.21
C ILE A 206 -2.75 1.02 -4.91
N ARG A 207 -3.25 1.01 -6.13
CA ARG A 207 -3.57 2.21 -6.90
C ARG A 207 -4.86 2.01 -7.67
N ASP A 208 -5.45 3.09 -8.14
CA ASP A 208 -6.61 3.03 -9.02
C ASP A 208 -6.29 2.21 -10.28
N ALA A 209 -7.29 1.50 -10.81
CA ALA A 209 -7.14 0.72 -12.01
C ALA A 209 -6.84 1.63 -13.21
N VAL A 210 -5.65 1.46 -13.83
CA VAL A 210 -5.19 2.33 -14.94
C VAL A 210 -6.11 2.24 -16.16
N ARG A 211 -6.75 1.09 -16.39
CA ARG A 211 -7.58 0.83 -17.58
C ARG A 211 -9.08 0.99 -17.34
N ARG A 212 -9.48 1.57 -16.23
CA ARG A 212 -10.87 1.82 -15.89
C ARG A 212 -11.04 3.26 -15.44
N PRO A 213 -12.18 3.86 -15.70
CA PRO A 213 -12.46 5.18 -15.18
C PRO A 213 -12.51 5.15 -13.65
N MET A 214 -12.14 6.25 -13.04
CA MET A 214 -12.28 6.45 -11.61
C MET A 214 -13.78 6.56 -11.28
N PRO A 215 -14.25 5.98 -10.18
CA PRO A 215 -15.65 6.12 -9.78
C PRO A 215 -15.95 7.56 -9.40
N ASP A 216 -17.19 7.97 -9.67
CA ASP A 216 -17.70 9.28 -9.24
C ASP A 216 -17.74 9.36 -7.72
N GLY A 217 -17.34 10.49 -7.17
CA GLY A 217 -17.27 10.70 -5.71
C GLY A 217 -15.99 10.19 -5.02
N ALA A 218 -15.00 9.71 -5.78
CA ALA A 218 -13.71 9.38 -5.19
C ALA A 218 -13.00 10.64 -4.65
N PRO A 219 -12.47 10.61 -3.41
CA PRO A 219 -11.84 11.77 -2.79
C PRO A 219 -10.60 12.22 -3.59
N MET A 220 -10.55 13.51 -3.95
CA MET A 220 -9.44 14.13 -4.66
C MET A 220 -8.83 15.23 -3.77
N PRO A 221 -7.51 15.33 -3.69
CA PRO A 221 -6.47 14.43 -4.23
C PRO A 221 -6.34 13.11 -3.45
N ALA A 222 -6.81 13.09 -2.18
CA ALA A 222 -6.81 11.91 -1.30
C ALA A 222 -7.78 12.10 -0.13
N ALA A 223 -8.18 10.99 0.52
CA ALA A 223 -8.87 11.04 1.81
C ALA A 223 -7.83 11.31 2.90
N ILE A 224 -7.66 12.58 3.26
CA ILE A 224 -6.74 13.03 4.30
C ILE A 224 -7.45 12.92 5.64
N LYS A 225 -6.75 12.40 6.65
CA LYS A 225 -7.22 12.40 8.03
C LYS A 225 -7.32 13.86 8.49
N GLN A 226 -8.52 14.29 8.76
CA GLN A 226 -8.73 15.58 9.43
C GLN A 226 -8.37 15.36 10.91
N ASP A 227 -7.27 15.97 11.36
CA ASP A 227 -7.05 16.12 12.79
C ASP A 227 -8.26 16.88 13.32
N ALA A 228 -8.98 16.27 14.27
CA ALA A 228 -10.03 16.97 14.99
C ALA A 228 -9.39 18.26 15.53
N ALA A 229 -9.89 19.40 15.07
CA ALA A 229 -9.45 20.69 15.57
C ALA A 229 -9.50 20.60 17.10
N PRO A 230 -8.48 21.10 17.83
CA PRO A 230 -8.56 21.15 19.27
C PRO A 230 -9.85 21.91 19.61
N VAL A 231 -10.73 21.26 20.35
CA VAL A 231 -11.91 21.87 20.92
C VAL A 231 -11.38 23.09 21.69
N ALA A 232 -11.63 24.28 21.17
CA ALA A 232 -11.32 25.50 21.89
C ALA A 232 -12.05 25.37 23.23
N ASP A 233 -11.29 25.27 24.31
CA ASP A 233 -11.80 25.43 25.66
C ASP A 233 -12.56 26.77 25.67
N GLU A 234 -13.89 26.71 25.67
CA GLU A 234 -14.73 27.83 26.07
C GLU A 234 -14.39 28.12 27.53
N ALA A 235 -13.59 29.13 27.71
CA ALA A 235 -13.36 29.71 29.02
C ALA A 235 -14.73 30.02 29.67
N PRO A 236 -14.97 29.62 30.93
CA PRO A 236 -16.19 29.98 31.61
C PRO A 236 -16.18 31.52 31.78
N THR A 237 -17.15 32.17 31.16
CA THR A 237 -17.49 33.57 31.40
C THR A 237 -17.87 33.72 32.85
N SER A 238 -16.93 34.25 33.61
CA SER A 238 -17.20 34.83 34.92
C SER A 238 -17.77 36.23 34.72
N ASP A 239 -19.07 36.37 34.77
CA ASP A 239 -19.77 37.62 35.03
C ASP A 239 -20.97 37.31 35.92
N GLN A 240 -20.75 37.52 37.19
CA GLN A 240 -21.78 38.04 38.10
C GLN A 240 -21.09 38.76 39.24
N ALA A 241 -21.02 40.07 39.02
CA ALA A 241 -20.87 41.04 40.08
C ALA A 241 -22.12 40.98 40.96
N ALA A 242 -21.95 40.87 42.26
CA ALA A 242 -22.93 41.24 43.26
C ALA A 242 -22.23 42.07 44.34
N GLU A 243 -22.73 43.27 44.49
CA GLU A 243 -22.37 44.35 45.39
C GLU A 243 -22.39 43.97 46.88
N PRO A 244 -21.76 44.82 47.72
CA PRO A 244 -21.59 44.56 49.14
C PRO A 244 -22.78 45.06 49.95
N ALA A 245 -23.21 44.29 50.92
CA ALA A 245 -24.05 44.81 52.01
C ALA A 245 -23.24 44.84 53.27
N ALA A 246 -23.11 46.08 53.77
CA ALA A 246 -22.55 46.44 55.06
C ALA A 246 -23.47 45.98 56.22
N ASP A 247 -22.87 45.70 57.31
CA ASP A 247 -23.23 46.34 58.59
C ASP A 247 -23.34 45.38 59.80
N ASN A 248 -22.72 45.90 60.82
CA ASN A 248 -22.97 45.82 62.27
C ASN A 248 -22.49 44.63 63.13
N THR A 249 -21.48 45.06 63.92
CA THR A 249 -21.49 45.15 65.42
C THR A 249 -21.79 43.85 66.22
N GLU A 250 -21.01 43.46 67.10
CA GLU A 250 -20.62 43.88 68.42
C GLU A 250 -20.09 42.72 69.27
N LYS A 251 -19.05 43.04 70.01
CA LYS A 251 -18.76 42.62 71.41
C LYS A 251 -18.77 41.18 71.88
N GLY A 252 -17.74 40.95 72.67
CA GLY A 252 -17.73 40.24 73.96
C GLY A 252 -16.67 39.26 74.15
N GLU A 253 -15.61 39.65 74.77
CA GLU A 253 -15.14 39.27 76.11
C GLU A 253 -15.26 37.77 76.45
N ALA A 254 -14.14 37.13 76.60
CA ALA A 254 -13.51 36.61 77.78
C ALA A 254 -12.26 35.85 77.42
#